data_e399540c8f83193d2b52061637c21f9d
#
_entry.id   e399540c8f83193d2b52061637c21f9d
#
_cell.length_a   1.000
_cell.length_b   1.000
_cell.length_c   1.000
_cell.angle_alpha   90.00
_cell.angle_beta   90.00
_cell.angle_gamma   90.00
#
_symmetry.space_group_name_H-M   'P 1'
#
loop_
_entity.id
_entity.type
_entity.pdbx_description
1 polymer ?
#
loop_
_entity_poly.entity_id
_entity_poly.type
_entity_poly.pdbx_seq_one_letter_code
_entity_poly.pdbx_strand_id
1 'polypeptide(L)'
;MQDSLRGLTSIFHTRVTSVHTRYLWVAGACLSLNTASDLSNSFANAPHFGGPLVAWFTFIAFLGLFGLGVAAVWRWRAMPLSPALPRTILIYALLLWALWTGTQAIGVIARIPTTLASTANYGSDELYFAQYNAWLFLHGENPYHGDHLSAVLATFPDAGVTPIRRPPFSDPLRPPTPAQISAIIATYRAMSAAPHPQLEPATTHSYPALSFLLAVPSVALGLPTLGYMQVLGLVALLAMLVALAPTRWRIVIVLLCLMNVDGIRSVASSDFEIWPILALALVWLLRERRWGAVVALGAACSIQQTAWFAAPFYIVWVSHRRGWQAALREGAAAIGIFALINLPWIIRTPAEWLHSLLLPMTLPLFPTGGGLVGLALGGALPLFPPLLYTLLEFGTLVGLLYVYQRWLPRMPYVGIILPTLPLLFAWRSPSRYFILLPFLIVLAMLLTQREEDESSDVAWALSDGNDLT
;
A
#
# COMPACT_ATOMS: atom_id res chain seq x y z
N MET A 1 -17.98 -21.03 -44.26
CA MET A 1 -18.92 -20.35 -43.37
C MET A 1 -19.11 -21.05 -42.01
N GLN A 2 -19.29 -22.38 -41.94
CA GLN A 2 -19.39 -23.10 -40.66
C GLN A 2 -18.09 -23.10 -39.83
N ASP A 3 -16.92 -23.18 -40.46
CA ASP A 3 -15.63 -23.18 -39.75
C ASP A 3 -15.27 -21.79 -39.21
N SER A 4 -15.68 -20.72 -39.90
CA SER A 4 -15.52 -19.35 -39.42
C SER A 4 -16.41 -19.07 -38.21
N LEU A 5 -17.62 -19.62 -38.14
CA LEU A 5 -18.52 -19.52 -37.00
C LEU A 5 -18.01 -20.32 -35.78
N ARG A 6 -17.39 -21.50 -36.00
CA ARG A 6 -16.74 -22.28 -34.93
C ARG A 6 -15.51 -21.57 -34.39
N GLY A 7 -14.72 -20.92 -35.24
CA GLY A 7 -13.59 -20.08 -34.82
C GLY A 7 -14.04 -18.90 -33.93
N LEU A 8 -15.09 -18.19 -34.33
CA LEU A 8 -15.64 -17.05 -33.57
C LEU A 8 -16.24 -17.48 -32.21
N THR A 9 -16.99 -18.59 -32.19
CA THR A 9 -17.55 -19.09 -30.91
C THR A 9 -16.46 -19.59 -29.96
N SER A 10 -15.38 -20.20 -30.47
CA SER A 10 -14.25 -20.62 -29.64
C SER A 10 -13.48 -19.43 -29.07
N ILE A 11 -13.26 -18.38 -29.85
CA ILE A 11 -12.60 -17.15 -29.39
C ILE A 11 -13.47 -16.41 -28.36
N PHE A 12 -14.77 -16.34 -28.58
CA PHE A 12 -15.71 -15.72 -27.62
C PHE A 12 -15.77 -16.51 -26.30
N HIS A 13 -15.82 -17.82 -26.38
CA HIS A 13 -15.88 -18.67 -25.17
C HIS A 13 -14.56 -18.62 -24.37
N THR A 14 -13.43 -18.55 -25.04
CA THR A 14 -12.10 -18.40 -24.42
C THR A 14 -11.92 -17.04 -23.75
N ARG A 15 -12.44 -15.96 -24.34
CA ARG A 15 -12.40 -14.61 -23.75
C ARG A 15 -13.24 -14.49 -22.49
N VAL A 16 -14.47 -14.99 -22.52
CA VAL A 16 -15.36 -14.91 -21.35
C VAL A 16 -14.79 -15.70 -20.18
N THR A 17 -14.20 -16.87 -20.40
CA THR A 17 -13.61 -17.68 -19.33
C THR A 17 -12.33 -17.06 -18.75
N SER A 18 -11.49 -16.38 -19.54
CA SER A 18 -10.26 -15.76 -19.05
C SER A 18 -10.55 -14.55 -18.14
N VAL A 19 -11.53 -13.74 -18.47
CA VAL A 19 -11.94 -12.58 -17.67
C VAL A 19 -12.47 -13.02 -16.30
N HIS A 20 -13.33 -14.01 -16.22
CA HIS A 20 -13.87 -14.52 -14.96
C HIS A 20 -12.77 -15.07 -14.03
N THR A 21 -11.76 -15.71 -14.60
CA THR A 21 -10.64 -16.28 -13.84
C THR A 21 -9.83 -15.19 -13.15
N ARG A 22 -9.58 -14.04 -13.79
CA ARG A 22 -8.85 -12.91 -13.18
C ARG A 22 -9.56 -12.34 -11.97
N TYR A 23 -10.87 -12.18 -12.03
CA TYR A 23 -11.64 -11.71 -10.87
C TYR A 23 -11.57 -12.68 -9.69
N LEU A 24 -11.53 -13.99 -9.96
CA LEU A 24 -11.32 -15.00 -8.92
C LEU A 24 -9.94 -14.89 -8.26
N TRP A 25 -8.89 -14.60 -9.03
CA TRP A 25 -7.56 -14.37 -8.49
C TRP A 25 -7.50 -13.12 -7.60
N VAL A 26 -8.15 -12.03 -8.02
CA VAL A 26 -8.26 -10.82 -7.19
C VAL A 26 -9.02 -11.11 -5.89
N ALA A 27 -10.15 -11.81 -5.96
CA ALA A 27 -10.89 -12.22 -4.77
C ALA A 27 -10.04 -13.08 -3.83
N GLY A 28 -9.29 -14.04 -4.38
CA GLY A 28 -8.34 -14.84 -3.61
C GLY A 28 -7.22 -14.00 -2.97
N ALA A 29 -6.72 -12.98 -3.68
CA ALA A 29 -5.71 -12.06 -3.14
C ALA A 29 -6.27 -11.26 -1.94
N CYS A 30 -7.51 -10.77 -2.02
CA CYS A 30 -8.18 -10.11 -0.89
C CYS A 30 -8.34 -11.07 0.31
N LEU A 31 -8.73 -12.34 0.07
CA LEU A 31 -8.83 -13.34 1.13
C LEU A 31 -7.48 -13.60 1.80
N SER A 32 -6.44 -13.79 1.00
CA SER A 32 -5.06 -13.98 1.51
C SER A 32 -4.61 -12.80 2.36
N LEU A 33 -4.90 -11.57 1.92
CA LEU A 33 -4.56 -10.38 2.69
C LEU A 33 -5.30 -10.31 4.02
N ASN A 34 -6.63 -10.42 4.02
CA ASN A 34 -7.42 -10.32 5.25
C ASN A 34 -6.95 -11.38 6.27
N THR A 35 -6.70 -12.62 5.80
CA THR A 35 -6.14 -13.69 6.65
C THR A 35 -4.76 -13.31 7.20
N ALA A 36 -3.87 -12.84 6.34
CA ALA A 36 -2.52 -12.45 6.75
C ALA A 36 -2.52 -11.26 7.72
N SER A 37 -3.41 -10.29 7.50
CA SER A 37 -3.56 -9.11 8.35
C SER A 37 -4.07 -9.47 9.74
N ASP A 38 -5.14 -10.26 9.84
CA ASP A 38 -5.71 -10.70 11.11
C ASP A 38 -4.69 -11.48 11.94
N LEU A 39 -3.96 -12.41 11.32
CA LEU A 39 -2.93 -13.19 11.98
C LEU A 39 -1.72 -12.32 12.38
N SER A 40 -1.28 -11.40 11.52
CA SER A 40 -0.18 -10.47 11.80
C SER A 40 -0.49 -9.55 12.97
N ASN A 41 -1.71 -9.03 13.05
CA ASN A 41 -2.15 -8.18 14.17
C ASN A 41 -2.20 -8.97 15.49
N SER A 42 -2.46 -10.27 15.45
CA SER A 42 -2.40 -11.14 16.61
C SER A 42 -0.97 -11.25 17.17
N PHE A 43 0.06 -11.32 16.32
CA PHE A 43 1.46 -11.30 16.76
C PHE A 43 1.88 -9.97 17.40
N ALA A 44 1.37 -8.84 16.88
CA ALA A 44 1.66 -7.53 17.46
C ALA A 44 1.14 -7.40 18.89
N ASN A 45 0.01 -8.04 19.19
CA ASN A 45 -0.64 -7.98 20.51
C ASN A 45 -0.17 -9.09 21.47
N ALA A 46 0.27 -10.24 20.95
CA ALA A 46 0.73 -11.39 21.73
C ALA A 46 1.89 -12.08 21.00
N PRO A 47 3.15 -11.67 21.25
CA PRO A 47 4.32 -12.37 20.74
C PRO A 47 4.23 -13.86 21.05
N HIS A 48 4.61 -14.71 20.08
CA HIS A 48 4.43 -16.17 20.11
C HIS A 48 2.97 -16.68 20.00
N PHE A 49 2.00 -15.82 19.68
CA PHE A 49 0.62 -16.25 19.43
C PHE A 49 0.57 -17.37 18.38
N GLY A 50 -0.04 -18.50 18.74
CA GLY A 50 -0.17 -19.66 17.85
C GLY A 50 1.13 -20.34 17.42
N GLY A 51 2.27 -19.84 17.89
CA GLY A 51 3.59 -20.43 17.64
C GLY A 51 4.05 -20.46 16.18
N PRO A 52 5.07 -21.28 15.85
CA PRO A 52 5.69 -21.35 14.53
C PRO A 52 4.72 -21.63 13.39
N LEU A 53 3.70 -22.44 13.63
CA LEU A 53 2.73 -22.84 12.60
C LEU A 53 1.92 -21.64 12.11
N VAL A 54 1.40 -20.83 13.03
CA VAL A 54 0.61 -19.62 12.68
C VAL A 54 1.50 -18.58 11.99
N ALA A 55 2.76 -18.46 12.41
CA ALA A 55 3.73 -17.59 11.76
C ALA A 55 3.97 -17.98 10.28
N TRP A 56 4.14 -19.27 10.00
CA TRP A 56 4.24 -19.79 8.63
C TRP A 56 2.97 -19.56 7.83
N PHE A 57 1.79 -19.81 8.40
CA PHE A 57 0.51 -19.53 7.70
C PHE A 57 0.38 -18.05 7.35
N THR A 58 0.75 -17.15 8.26
CA THR A 58 0.72 -15.70 8.02
C THR A 58 1.65 -15.33 6.85
N PHE A 59 2.89 -15.83 6.86
CA PHE A 59 3.86 -15.57 5.81
C PHE A 59 3.41 -16.11 4.45
N ILE A 60 2.90 -17.36 4.42
CA ILE A 60 2.36 -17.99 3.20
C ILE A 60 1.13 -17.23 2.68
N ALA A 61 0.28 -16.73 3.57
CA ALA A 61 -0.87 -15.90 3.16
C ALA A 61 -0.41 -14.58 2.50
N PHE A 62 0.63 -13.91 3.02
CA PHE A 62 1.21 -12.75 2.33
C PHE A 62 1.81 -13.13 0.98
N LEU A 63 2.53 -14.25 0.87
CA LEU A 63 3.03 -14.73 -0.44
C LEU A 63 1.88 -15.07 -1.38
N GLY A 64 0.78 -15.62 -0.87
CA GLY A 64 -0.45 -15.88 -1.62
C GLY A 64 -1.06 -14.62 -2.21
N LEU A 65 -1.10 -13.52 -1.45
CA LEU A 65 -1.54 -12.20 -1.94
C LEU A 65 -0.77 -11.80 -3.21
N PHE A 66 0.56 -11.87 -3.18
CA PHE A 66 1.40 -11.52 -4.34
C PHE A 66 1.25 -12.51 -5.48
N GLY A 67 1.29 -13.82 -5.21
CA GLY A 67 1.13 -14.85 -6.23
C GLY A 67 -0.20 -14.76 -6.97
N LEU A 68 -1.30 -14.57 -6.25
CA LEU A 68 -2.63 -14.40 -6.82
C LEU A 68 -2.77 -13.05 -7.55
N GLY A 69 -2.13 -11.98 -7.03
CA GLY A 69 -2.04 -10.70 -7.71
C GLY A 69 -1.31 -10.79 -9.04
N VAL A 70 -0.16 -11.46 -9.08
CA VAL A 70 0.57 -11.73 -10.32
C VAL A 70 -0.27 -12.58 -11.28
N ALA A 71 -0.96 -13.62 -10.78
CA ALA A 71 -1.86 -14.45 -11.59
C ALA A 71 -3.00 -13.64 -12.21
N ALA A 72 -3.53 -12.62 -11.52
CA ALA A 72 -4.59 -11.76 -12.03
C ALA A 72 -4.17 -10.92 -13.24
N VAL A 73 -2.88 -10.58 -13.35
CA VAL A 73 -2.33 -9.77 -14.45
C VAL A 73 -1.61 -10.60 -15.52
N TRP A 74 -1.46 -11.91 -15.30
CA TRP A 74 -0.85 -12.80 -16.27
C TRP A 74 -1.69 -12.89 -17.55
N ARG A 75 -1.06 -12.76 -18.71
CA ARG A 75 -1.73 -12.99 -20.01
C ARG A 75 -1.84 -14.49 -20.27
N TRP A 76 -2.88 -15.10 -19.71
CA TRP A 76 -3.19 -16.50 -19.94
C TRP A 76 -3.70 -16.70 -21.38
N ARG A 77 -2.93 -17.37 -22.22
CA ARG A 77 -3.56 -18.10 -23.32
C ARG A 77 -4.39 -19.19 -22.65
N ALA A 78 -5.71 -19.08 -22.77
CA ALA A 78 -6.73 -19.88 -22.09
C ALA A 78 -6.21 -21.20 -21.53
N MET A 79 -5.95 -21.25 -20.22
CA MET A 79 -5.85 -22.53 -19.53
C MET A 79 -7.27 -23.00 -19.27
N PRO A 80 -7.72 -24.12 -19.85
CA PRO A 80 -9.02 -24.67 -19.45
C PRO A 80 -8.90 -25.05 -17.98
N LEU A 81 -9.63 -24.37 -17.09
CA LEU A 81 -9.81 -24.84 -15.72
C LEU A 81 -10.54 -26.17 -15.80
N SER A 82 -9.80 -27.25 -15.70
CA SER A 82 -10.30 -28.61 -15.50
C SER A 82 -10.65 -28.77 -14.01
N PRO A 83 -11.47 -29.64 -13.58
CA PRO A 83 -12.83 -30.06 -13.90
C PRO A 83 -13.91 -29.25 -13.17
N ALA A 84 -15.19 -29.41 -13.54
CA ALA A 84 -16.33 -28.60 -13.04
C ALA A 84 -16.50 -28.56 -11.51
N LEU A 85 -16.21 -29.65 -10.80
CA LEU A 85 -16.47 -29.78 -9.36
C LEU A 85 -15.59 -28.88 -8.48
N PRO A 86 -14.25 -28.83 -8.61
CA PRO A 86 -13.40 -27.92 -7.84
C PRO A 86 -13.72 -26.45 -8.11
N ARG A 87 -14.06 -26.10 -9.35
CA ARG A 87 -14.47 -24.74 -9.73
C ARG A 87 -15.77 -24.32 -9.03
N THR A 88 -16.75 -25.20 -8.97
CA THR A 88 -18.03 -24.94 -8.30
C THR A 88 -17.83 -24.73 -6.81
N ILE A 89 -17.08 -25.61 -6.15
CA ILE A 89 -16.75 -25.48 -4.72
C ILE A 89 -16.02 -24.14 -4.44
N LEU A 90 -15.03 -23.79 -5.26
CA LEU A 90 -14.30 -22.53 -5.12
C LEU A 90 -15.22 -21.31 -5.28
N ILE A 91 -16.14 -21.33 -6.26
CA ILE A 91 -17.10 -20.24 -6.46
C ILE A 91 -18.01 -20.09 -5.23
N TYR A 92 -18.57 -21.19 -4.70
CA TYR A 92 -19.41 -21.12 -3.49
C TYR A 92 -18.63 -20.64 -2.27
N ALA A 93 -17.41 -21.12 -2.07
CA ALA A 93 -16.55 -20.67 -0.98
C ALA A 93 -16.27 -19.16 -1.08
N LEU A 94 -15.96 -18.67 -2.29
CA LEU A 94 -15.73 -17.24 -2.53
C LEU A 94 -17.00 -16.41 -2.36
N LEU A 95 -18.17 -16.92 -2.76
CA LEU A 95 -19.45 -16.24 -2.55
C LEU A 95 -19.80 -16.13 -1.06
N LEU A 96 -19.66 -17.21 -0.30
CA LEU A 96 -19.90 -17.20 1.15
C LEU A 96 -18.94 -16.25 1.85
N TRP A 97 -17.66 -16.28 1.45
CA TRP A 97 -16.67 -15.35 1.99
C TRP A 97 -16.94 -13.90 1.56
N ALA A 98 -17.35 -13.64 0.31
CA ALA A 98 -17.76 -12.31 -0.14
C ALA A 98 -18.98 -11.78 0.64
N LEU A 99 -19.93 -12.65 0.96
CA LEU A 99 -21.07 -12.29 1.80
C LEU A 99 -20.62 -11.94 3.22
N TRP A 100 -19.75 -12.75 3.82
CA TRP A 100 -19.17 -12.48 5.14
C TRP A 100 -18.39 -11.17 5.17
N THR A 101 -17.45 -10.97 4.24
CA THR A 101 -16.66 -9.75 4.17
C THR A 101 -17.52 -8.53 3.82
N GLY A 102 -18.55 -8.70 3.00
CA GLY A 102 -19.52 -7.65 2.69
C GLY A 102 -20.26 -7.15 3.94
N THR A 103 -20.69 -8.05 4.83
CA THR A 103 -21.32 -7.66 6.10
C THR A 103 -20.33 -6.90 7.00
N GLN A 104 -19.06 -7.31 7.05
CA GLN A 104 -18.02 -6.60 7.79
C GLN A 104 -17.77 -5.22 7.20
N ALA A 105 -17.66 -5.11 5.86
CA ALA A 105 -17.48 -3.84 5.17
C ALA A 105 -18.62 -2.85 5.46
N ILE A 106 -19.87 -3.32 5.42
CA ILE A 106 -21.06 -2.51 5.79
C ILE A 106 -20.94 -2.02 7.23
N GLY A 107 -20.51 -2.88 8.16
CA GLY A 107 -20.31 -2.52 9.57
C GLY A 107 -19.21 -1.46 9.74
N VAL A 108 -18.11 -1.55 8.98
CA VAL A 108 -17.05 -0.54 8.98
C VAL A 108 -17.55 0.78 8.39
N ILE A 109 -18.22 0.74 7.24
CA ILE A 109 -18.77 1.93 6.57
C ILE A 109 -19.79 2.65 7.46
N ALA A 110 -20.66 1.90 8.16
CA ALA A 110 -21.64 2.47 9.07
C ALA A 110 -20.99 3.20 10.27
N ARG A 111 -19.76 2.85 10.63
CA ARG A 111 -19.00 3.50 11.71
C ARG A 111 -18.17 4.71 11.23
N ILE A 112 -18.01 4.93 9.93
CA ILE A 112 -17.22 6.06 9.41
C ILE A 112 -17.63 7.39 10.06
N PRO A 113 -18.93 7.77 10.19
CA PRO A 113 -19.28 9.04 10.80
C PRO A 113 -18.77 9.20 12.24
N THR A 114 -18.76 8.13 13.03
CA THR A 114 -18.26 8.17 14.41
C THR A 114 -16.72 8.23 14.44
N THR A 115 -16.04 7.55 13.52
CA THR A 115 -14.57 7.61 13.42
C THR A 115 -14.08 8.98 12.93
N LEU A 116 -14.85 9.65 12.08
CA LEU A 116 -14.52 11.00 11.60
C LEU A 116 -14.67 12.08 12.68
N ALA A 117 -15.44 11.81 13.73
CA ALA A 117 -15.74 12.78 14.78
C ALA A 117 -14.64 12.92 15.84
N SER A 118 -13.71 11.97 15.95
CA SER A 118 -12.72 11.94 17.04
C SER A 118 -11.38 11.39 16.60
N THR A 119 -10.30 12.07 17.02
CA THR A 119 -8.90 11.61 16.84
C THR A 119 -8.58 10.35 17.65
N ALA A 120 -9.39 10.00 18.66
CA ALA A 120 -9.24 8.73 19.41
C ALA A 120 -9.27 7.48 18.51
N ASN A 121 -9.79 7.62 17.30
CA ASN A 121 -9.87 6.53 16.32
C ASN A 121 -8.69 6.49 15.33
N TYR A 122 -7.66 7.31 15.51
CA TYR A 122 -6.47 7.26 14.66
C TYR A 122 -5.73 5.93 14.86
N GLY A 123 -5.49 5.22 13.77
CA GLY A 123 -4.83 3.90 13.77
C GLY A 123 -3.31 3.97 13.91
N SER A 124 -2.71 5.17 13.78
CA SER A 124 -1.26 5.37 13.89
C SER A 124 -0.88 6.72 14.48
N ASP A 125 0.32 6.78 15.08
CA ASP A 125 0.95 8.02 15.55
C ASP A 125 1.26 9.01 14.40
N GLU A 126 1.47 8.50 13.20
CA GLU A 126 1.69 9.27 11.98
C GLU A 126 0.64 10.37 11.77
N LEU A 127 -0.63 10.06 12.00
CA LEU A 127 -1.73 10.99 11.76
C LEU A 127 -1.77 12.13 12.76
N TYR A 128 -1.46 11.84 14.03
CA TYR A 128 -1.34 12.88 15.05
C TYR A 128 -0.23 13.86 14.66
N PHE A 129 0.94 13.33 14.22
CA PHE A 129 2.03 14.15 13.76
C PHE A 129 1.68 14.90 12.46
N ALA A 130 1.03 14.26 11.49
CA ALA A 130 0.63 14.92 10.26
C ALA A 130 -0.35 16.08 10.51
N GLN A 131 -1.34 15.90 11.39
CA GLN A 131 -2.29 16.93 11.76
C GLN A 131 -1.61 18.08 12.52
N TYR A 132 -0.75 17.76 13.48
CA TYR A 132 0.01 18.74 14.24
C TYR A 132 0.98 19.52 13.37
N ASN A 133 1.68 18.86 12.47
CA ASN A 133 2.63 19.49 11.54
C ASN A 133 1.93 20.39 10.51
N ALA A 134 0.73 20.03 10.09
CA ALA A 134 -0.10 20.92 9.28
C ALA A 134 -0.51 22.18 10.04
N TRP A 135 -0.79 22.03 11.34
CA TRP A 135 -1.05 23.17 12.24
C TRP A 135 0.18 24.05 12.40
N LEU A 136 1.37 23.49 12.66
CA LEU A 136 2.64 24.23 12.72
C LEU A 136 2.89 25.02 11.42
N PHE A 137 2.72 24.36 10.29
CA PHE A 137 2.89 24.99 8.98
C PHE A 137 1.97 26.20 8.80
N LEU A 138 0.69 26.11 9.19
CA LEU A 138 -0.27 27.20 9.12
C LEU A 138 0.11 28.39 10.04
N HIS A 139 0.88 28.13 11.11
CA HIS A 139 1.39 29.16 12.01
C HIS A 139 2.79 29.64 11.63
N GLY A 140 3.33 29.23 10.49
CA GLY A 140 4.65 29.64 9.99
C GLY A 140 5.83 28.94 10.68
N GLU A 141 5.56 27.92 11.48
CA GLU A 141 6.58 27.13 12.17
C GLU A 141 7.12 26.02 11.25
N ASN A 142 8.32 25.53 11.56
CA ASN A 142 8.96 24.47 10.78
C ASN A 142 8.63 23.08 11.38
N PRO A 143 7.86 22.21 10.68
CA PRO A 143 7.48 20.89 11.19
C PRO A 143 8.66 19.93 11.45
N TYR A 144 9.81 20.17 10.85
CA TYR A 144 10.99 19.32 11.01
C TYR A 144 11.96 19.82 12.10
N HIS A 145 11.69 20.97 12.71
CA HIS A 145 12.58 21.56 13.70
C HIS A 145 12.10 21.22 15.12
N GLY A 146 12.96 20.55 15.88
CA GLY A 146 12.71 20.26 17.30
C GLY A 146 11.92 18.98 17.57
N ASP A 147 11.62 18.78 18.85
CA ASP A 147 10.82 17.67 19.37
C ASP A 147 9.38 18.12 19.59
N HIS A 148 8.45 17.52 18.88
CA HIS A 148 7.03 17.86 18.96
C HIS A 148 6.20 16.88 19.78
N LEU A 149 6.77 15.79 20.31
CA LEU A 149 6.00 14.75 20.97
C LEU A 149 5.18 15.26 22.15
N SER A 150 5.78 16.06 23.05
CA SER A 150 5.08 16.60 24.23
C SER A 150 3.89 17.47 23.82
N ALA A 151 4.04 18.28 22.77
CA ALA A 151 2.98 19.12 22.24
C ALA A 151 1.88 18.30 21.54
N VAL A 152 2.26 17.26 20.78
CA VAL A 152 1.31 16.31 20.16
C VAL A 152 0.50 15.60 21.25
N LEU A 153 1.15 15.09 22.30
CA LEU A 153 0.47 14.41 23.41
C LEU A 153 -0.43 15.35 24.25
N ALA A 154 -0.09 16.65 24.32
CA ALA A 154 -0.94 17.65 24.95
C ALA A 154 -2.16 17.99 24.09
N THR A 155 -1.98 18.07 22.77
CA THR A 155 -3.05 18.40 21.82
C THR A 155 -4.01 17.23 21.61
N PHE A 156 -3.48 16.00 21.59
CA PHE A 156 -4.23 14.77 21.31
C PHE A 156 -4.15 13.82 22.50
N PRO A 157 -5.15 13.85 23.41
CA PRO A 157 -5.13 13.02 24.63
C PRO A 157 -5.06 11.51 24.36
N ASP A 158 -5.54 11.07 23.21
CA ASP A 158 -5.57 9.66 22.81
C ASP A 158 -4.38 9.25 21.93
N ALA A 159 -3.42 10.15 21.72
CA ALA A 159 -2.27 9.87 20.86
C ALA A 159 -1.45 8.69 21.37
N GLY A 160 -1.24 7.71 20.50
CA GLY A 160 -0.29 6.63 20.69
C GLY A 160 1.14 7.08 20.38
N VAL A 161 2.10 6.24 20.73
CA VAL A 161 3.51 6.43 20.42
C VAL A 161 4.14 5.13 19.91
N THR A 162 5.07 5.24 18.98
CA THR A 162 5.88 4.09 18.55
C THR A 162 7.09 3.96 19.48
N PRO A 163 7.17 2.90 20.33
CA PRO A 163 8.27 2.72 21.25
C PRO A 163 9.56 2.35 20.53
N ILE A 164 10.71 2.74 21.09
CA ILE A 164 12.03 2.36 20.62
C ILE A 164 12.71 1.39 21.61
N ARG A 165 13.65 0.58 21.09
CA ARG A 165 14.41 -0.39 21.87
C ARG A 165 15.54 0.30 22.62
N ARG A 166 15.24 0.86 23.78
CA ARG A 166 16.19 1.42 24.74
C ARG A 166 15.86 0.95 26.15
N PRO A 167 16.80 0.94 27.07
CA PRO A 167 16.48 0.61 28.47
C PRO A 167 15.28 1.41 28.97
N PRO A 168 14.32 0.78 29.69
CA PRO A 168 14.35 -0.61 30.12
C PRO A 168 13.87 -1.65 29.07
N PHE A 169 13.49 -1.23 27.86
CA PHE A 169 12.92 -2.09 26.81
C PHE A 169 13.97 -2.41 25.73
N SER A 170 15.02 -3.11 26.09
CA SER A 170 16.13 -3.42 25.16
C SER A 170 15.93 -4.72 24.38
N ASP A 171 15.12 -5.65 24.87
CA ASP A 171 14.88 -6.96 24.24
C ASP A 171 13.94 -6.81 23.04
N PRO A 172 14.39 -7.11 21.81
CA PRO A 172 13.55 -6.97 20.62
C PRO A 172 12.33 -7.90 20.60
N LEU A 173 12.34 -9.01 21.33
CA LEU A 173 11.24 -9.96 21.43
C LEU A 173 10.27 -9.64 22.59
N ARG A 174 10.56 -8.61 23.37
CA ARG A 174 9.72 -8.16 24.50
C ARG A 174 9.39 -6.69 24.37
N PRO A 175 8.54 -6.32 23.40
CA PRO A 175 8.07 -4.93 23.28
C PRO A 175 7.30 -4.53 24.56
N PRO A 176 7.27 -3.23 24.89
CA PRO A 176 6.49 -2.76 26.02
C PRO A 176 5.01 -3.12 25.84
N THR A 177 4.39 -3.53 26.92
CA THR A 177 2.94 -3.80 26.96
C THR A 177 2.14 -2.50 26.79
N PRO A 178 0.85 -2.55 26.40
CA PRO A 178 -0.01 -1.36 26.35
C PRO A 178 -0.02 -0.55 27.64
N ALA A 179 -0.01 -1.22 28.80
CA ALA A 179 0.06 -0.56 30.10
C ALA A 179 1.39 0.21 30.32
N GLN A 180 2.50 -0.37 29.88
CA GLN A 180 3.82 0.28 29.93
C GLN A 180 3.89 1.46 28.98
N ILE A 181 3.33 1.32 27.76
CA ILE A 181 3.21 2.44 26.80
C ILE A 181 2.36 3.57 27.41
N SER A 182 1.22 3.25 28.03
CA SER A 182 0.39 4.25 28.70
C SER A 182 1.13 4.95 29.85
N ALA A 183 1.95 4.23 30.61
CA ALA A 183 2.79 4.80 31.67
C ALA A 183 3.87 5.73 31.08
N ILE A 184 4.50 5.36 29.96
CA ILE A 184 5.43 6.24 29.22
C ILE A 184 4.73 7.54 28.80
N ILE A 185 3.56 7.42 28.17
CA ILE A 185 2.77 8.59 27.74
C ILE A 185 2.39 9.48 28.92
N ALA A 186 1.96 8.90 30.05
CA ALA A 186 1.62 9.65 31.25
C ALA A 186 2.83 10.40 31.82
N THR A 187 4.02 9.76 31.79
CA THR A 187 5.29 10.40 32.18
C THR A 187 5.60 11.60 31.28
N TYR A 188 5.50 11.44 29.97
CA TYR A 188 5.72 12.56 29.02
C TYR A 188 4.75 13.71 29.22
N ARG A 189 3.48 13.42 29.54
CA ARG A 189 2.47 14.47 29.85
C ARG A 189 2.75 15.21 31.16
N ALA A 190 3.31 14.51 32.15
CA ALA A 190 3.66 15.13 33.43
C ALA A 190 4.94 15.98 33.37
N MET A 191 5.77 15.76 32.38
CA MET A 191 7.04 16.46 32.19
C MET A 191 6.82 17.67 31.29
N SER A 192 6.76 18.86 31.87
CA SER A 192 6.74 20.08 31.07
C SER A 192 8.07 20.30 30.36
N ALA A 193 8.03 20.35 29.03
CA ALA A 193 8.91 21.03 28.07
C ALA A 193 10.44 20.82 28.13
N ALA A 194 10.97 19.80 28.80
CA ALA A 194 12.42 19.52 28.75
C ALA A 194 12.70 18.26 27.91
N PRO A 195 13.70 18.25 27.01
CA PRO A 195 14.06 17.06 26.24
C PRO A 195 14.56 15.96 27.18
N HIS A 196 13.89 14.83 27.21
CA HIS A 196 14.29 13.66 27.98
C HIS A 196 14.78 12.55 27.06
N PRO A 197 16.09 12.39 26.88
CA PRO A 197 16.69 11.45 25.93
C PRO A 197 16.45 9.97 26.26
N GLN A 198 15.86 9.62 27.38
CA GLN A 198 15.78 8.24 27.86
C GLN A 198 14.47 7.49 27.51
N LEU A 199 13.45 8.17 27.03
CA LEU A 199 12.13 7.57 26.75
C LEU A 199 11.65 7.86 25.31
N GLU A 200 12.55 8.24 24.40
CA GLU A 200 12.17 8.71 23.07
C GLU A 200 11.43 7.64 22.25
N PRO A 201 10.09 7.77 22.08
CA PRO A 201 9.45 7.33 20.86
C PRO A 201 9.86 8.24 19.70
N ALA A 202 9.44 7.92 18.48
CA ALA A 202 9.62 8.82 17.35
C ALA A 202 8.99 10.19 17.68
N THR A 203 9.81 11.21 17.88
CA THR A 203 9.41 12.53 18.40
C THR A 203 9.16 13.55 17.31
N THR A 204 9.54 13.19 16.09
CA THR A 204 9.46 14.06 14.92
C THR A 204 8.72 13.39 13.77
N HIS A 205 8.26 14.21 12.83
CA HIS A 205 7.63 13.71 11.60
C HIS A 205 8.66 12.97 10.74
N SER A 206 8.40 11.69 10.45
CA SER A 206 9.34 10.82 9.72
C SER A 206 9.03 10.68 8.23
N TYR A 207 8.20 11.55 7.67
CA TYR A 207 7.74 11.47 6.28
C TYR A 207 8.11 12.73 5.48
N PRO A 208 8.15 12.66 4.13
CA PRO A 208 8.32 13.83 3.28
C PRO A 208 7.16 14.84 3.42
N ALA A 209 7.39 16.08 3.02
CA ALA A 209 6.53 17.22 3.35
C ALA A 209 5.09 17.11 2.83
N LEU A 210 4.86 16.46 1.70
CA LEU A 210 3.51 16.37 1.13
C LEU A 210 2.56 15.59 2.04
N SER A 211 3.07 14.73 2.93
CA SER A 211 2.27 14.00 3.91
C SER A 211 1.45 14.95 4.82
N PHE A 212 2.08 15.95 5.42
CA PHE A 212 1.36 16.94 6.24
C PHE A 212 0.77 18.09 5.40
N LEU A 213 1.34 18.43 4.24
CA LEU A 213 0.74 19.45 3.37
C LEU A 213 -0.64 19.03 2.87
N LEU A 214 -0.87 17.75 2.61
CA LEU A 214 -2.19 17.21 2.32
C LEU A 214 -3.16 17.39 3.49
N ALA A 215 -2.69 17.42 4.73
CA ALA A 215 -3.51 17.63 5.91
C ALA A 215 -3.91 19.12 6.12
N VAL A 216 -3.16 20.07 5.53
CA VAL A 216 -3.38 21.50 5.69
C VAL A 216 -4.83 21.93 5.41
N PRO A 217 -5.50 21.51 4.31
CA PRO A 217 -6.88 21.91 4.07
C PRO A 217 -7.84 21.48 5.18
N SER A 218 -7.68 20.27 5.73
CA SER A 218 -8.53 19.78 6.82
C SER A 218 -8.34 20.61 8.09
N VAL A 219 -7.09 20.92 8.43
CA VAL A 219 -6.76 21.72 9.63
C VAL A 219 -7.24 23.17 9.44
N ALA A 220 -7.02 23.77 8.26
CA ALA A 220 -7.47 25.13 7.96
C ALA A 220 -8.99 25.28 8.01
N LEU A 221 -9.73 24.23 7.64
CA LEU A 221 -11.19 24.19 7.73
C LEU A 221 -11.70 23.83 9.12
N GLY A 222 -10.81 23.61 10.10
CA GLY A 222 -11.20 23.25 11.47
C GLY A 222 -11.86 21.87 11.56
N LEU A 223 -11.58 20.94 10.63
CA LEU A 223 -12.12 19.59 10.70
C LEU A 223 -11.50 18.84 11.88
N PRO A 224 -12.30 18.06 12.63
CA PRO A 224 -11.84 17.42 13.86
C PRO A 224 -10.77 16.36 13.61
N THR A 225 -10.79 15.72 12.42
CA THR A 225 -9.86 14.65 12.07
C THR A 225 -9.41 14.73 10.61
N LEU A 226 -8.30 14.07 10.29
CA LEU A 226 -7.84 13.84 8.90
C LEU A 226 -8.64 12.74 8.17
N GLY A 227 -9.52 12.03 8.88
CA GLY A 227 -10.33 10.95 8.32
C GLY A 227 -11.17 11.38 7.11
N TYR A 228 -11.65 12.63 7.08
CA TYR A 228 -12.35 13.19 5.92
C TYR A 228 -11.53 13.11 4.64
N MET A 229 -10.25 13.44 4.72
CA MET A 229 -9.35 13.34 3.57
C MET A 229 -9.12 11.88 3.18
N GLN A 230 -8.95 10.98 4.16
CA GLN A 230 -8.72 9.56 3.88
C GLN A 230 -9.93 8.97 3.14
N VAL A 231 -11.14 9.27 3.58
CA VAL A 231 -12.37 8.84 2.89
C VAL A 231 -12.46 9.44 1.49
N LEU A 232 -12.10 10.73 1.32
CA LEU A 232 -12.06 11.36 0.00
C LEU A 232 -11.06 10.65 -0.93
N GLY A 233 -9.86 10.32 -0.43
CA GLY A 233 -8.86 9.56 -1.18
C GLY A 233 -9.37 8.17 -1.60
N LEU A 234 -10.05 7.46 -0.70
CA LEU A 234 -10.66 6.16 -1.00
C LEU A 234 -11.75 6.28 -2.08
N VAL A 235 -12.65 7.26 -1.93
CA VAL A 235 -13.72 7.52 -2.92
C VAL A 235 -13.11 7.85 -4.28
N ALA A 236 -12.07 8.68 -4.33
CA ALA A 236 -11.37 9.01 -5.58
C ALA A 236 -10.73 7.77 -6.22
N LEU A 237 -10.07 6.90 -5.43
CA LEU A 237 -9.49 5.66 -5.91
C LEU A 237 -10.56 4.70 -6.45
N LEU A 238 -11.65 4.51 -5.71
CA LEU A 238 -12.76 3.65 -6.13
C LEU A 238 -13.44 4.18 -7.40
N ALA A 239 -13.71 5.48 -7.47
CA ALA A 239 -14.28 6.13 -8.64
C ALA A 239 -13.39 5.93 -9.88
N MET A 240 -12.08 6.05 -9.73
CA MET A 240 -11.11 5.81 -10.78
C MET A 240 -11.15 4.33 -11.27
N LEU A 241 -11.15 3.36 -10.35
CA LEU A 241 -11.21 1.94 -10.69
C LEU A 241 -12.53 1.58 -11.40
N VAL A 242 -13.65 2.12 -10.91
CA VAL A 242 -14.97 1.92 -11.52
C VAL A 242 -15.07 2.58 -12.90
N ALA A 243 -14.47 3.75 -13.09
CA ALA A 243 -14.43 4.43 -14.39
C ALA A 243 -13.59 3.67 -15.43
N LEU A 244 -12.52 3.00 -15.01
CA LEU A 244 -11.68 2.15 -15.85
C LEU A 244 -12.36 0.83 -16.23
N ALA A 245 -13.28 0.35 -15.39
CA ALA A 245 -13.93 -0.94 -15.59
C ALA A 245 -14.96 -0.89 -16.74
N PRO A 246 -15.03 -1.93 -17.59
CA PRO A 246 -16.12 -2.10 -18.53
C PRO A 246 -17.46 -2.05 -17.81
N THR A 247 -18.49 -1.40 -18.42
CA THR A 247 -19.78 -1.12 -17.76
C THR A 247 -20.41 -2.36 -17.11
N ARG A 248 -20.33 -3.49 -17.78
CA ARG A 248 -20.87 -4.78 -17.28
C ARG A 248 -20.18 -5.31 -16.02
N TRP A 249 -18.94 -4.85 -15.73
CA TRP A 249 -18.13 -5.34 -14.61
C TRP A 249 -18.01 -4.34 -13.45
N ARG A 250 -18.54 -3.14 -13.57
CA ARG A 250 -18.43 -2.08 -12.54
C ARG A 250 -18.87 -2.53 -11.17
N ILE A 251 -20.01 -3.23 -11.10
CA ILE A 251 -20.53 -3.77 -9.82
C ILE A 251 -19.56 -4.80 -9.24
N VAL A 252 -18.99 -5.67 -10.08
CA VAL A 252 -18.01 -6.67 -9.62
C VAL A 252 -16.74 -5.99 -9.08
N ILE A 253 -16.26 -4.92 -9.71
CA ILE A 253 -15.12 -4.15 -9.20
C ILE A 253 -15.44 -3.53 -7.85
N VAL A 254 -16.62 -2.93 -7.68
CA VAL A 254 -17.05 -2.41 -6.37
C VAL A 254 -17.04 -3.51 -5.31
N LEU A 255 -17.63 -4.67 -5.62
CA LEU A 255 -17.66 -5.81 -4.69
C LEU A 255 -16.26 -6.29 -4.34
N LEU A 256 -15.36 -6.43 -5.31
CA LEU A 256 -13.96 -6.82 -5.07
C LEU A 256 -13.24 -5.81 -4.16
N CYS A 257 -13.46 -4.53 -4.38
CA CYS A 257 -12.90 -3.49 -3.52
C CYS A 257 -13.48 -3.56 -2.09
N LEU A 258 -14.78 -3.84 -1.94
CA LEU A 258 -15.42 -4.02 -0.63
C LEU A 258 -14.96 -5.30 0.08
N MET A 259 -14.50 -6.33 -0.64
CA MET A 259 -13.90 -7.53 -0.05
C MET A 259 -12.56 -7.23 0.66
N ASN A 260 -11.90 -6.12 0.35
CA ASN A 260 -10.75 -5.63 1.09
C ASN A 260 -11.20 -4.87 2.35
N VAL A 261 -11.76 -5.60 3.30
CA VAL A 261 -12.33 -5.03 4.54
C VAL A 261 -11.27 -4.29 5.35
N ASP A 262 -10.06 -4.85 5.44
CA ASP A 262 -8.97 -4.23 6.19
C ASP A 262 -8.50 -2.93 5.54
N GLY A 263 -8.48 -2.86 4.22
CA GLY A 263 -8.21 -1.62 3.51
C GLY A 263 -9.26 -0.53 3.80
N ILE A 264 -10.55 -0.90 3.84
CA ILE A 264 -11.61 0.05 4.19
C ILE A 264 -11.52 0.46 5.66
N ARG A 265 -11.25 -0.49 6.56
CA ARG A 265 -11.07 -0.25 8.00
C ARG A 265 -9.88 0.69 8.25
N SER A 266 -8.75 0.45 7.60
CA SER A 266 -7.56 1.30 7.67
C SER A 266 -7.86 2.74 7.26
N VAL A 267 -8.55 2.94 6.14
CA VAL A 267 -8.97 4.28 5.72
C VAL A 267 -9.95 4.89 6.72
N ALA A 268 -10.88 4.11 7.27
CA ALA A 268 -11.83 4.58 8.28
C ALA A 268 -11.14 4.93 9.60
N SER A 269 -10.14 4.15 10.03
CA SER A 269 -9.29 4.46 11.20
C SER A 269 -8.18 5.46 10.89
N SER A 270 -8.22 6.03 9.69
CA SER A 270 -7.38 7.13 9.24
C SER A 270 -5.88 6.80 9.12
N ASP A 271 -5.52 5.62 8.61
CA ASP A 271 -4.14 5.38 8.18
C ASP A 271 -3.82 6.18 6.91
N PHE A 272 -2.63 6.78 6.82
CA PHE A 272 -2.27 7.73 5.76
C PHE A 272 -1.95 7.07 4.40
N GLU A 273 -2.06 5.76 4.31
CA GLU A 273 -1.62 4.93 3.17
C GLU A 273 -2.40 5.20 1.86
N ILE A 274 -3.62 5.75 1.93
CA ILE A 274 -4.47 5.91 0.74
C ILE A 274 -3.89 6.90 -0.28
N TRP A 275 -3.22 7.97 0.18
CA TRP A 275 -2.74 9.03 -0.70
C TRP A 275 -1.54 8.61 -1.56
N PRO A 276 -0.49 7.94 -1.02
CA PRO A 276 0.57 7.42 -1.87
C PRO A 276 0.04 6.36 -2.86
N ILE A 277 -0.93 5.53 -2.46
CA ILE A 277 -1.55 4.53 -3.35
C ILE A 277 -2.35 5.21 -4.47
N LEU A 278 -3.15 6.23 -4.17
CA LEU A 278 -3.86 7.00 -5.19
C LEU A 278 -2.88 7.69 -6.15
N ALA A 279 -1.82 8.29 -5.63
CA ALA A 279 -0.80 8.92 -6.46
C ALA A 279 -0.08 7.89 -7.35
N LEU A 280 0.30 6.72 -6.82
CA LEU A 280 0.87 5.63 -7.60
C LEU A 280 -0.11 5.09 -8.65
N ALA A 281 -1.39 4.99 -8.33
CA ALA A 281 -2.41 4.62 -9.29
C ALA A 281 -2.52 5.65 -10.44
N LEU A 282 -2.41 6.95 -10.13
CA LEU A 282 -2.36 8.02 -11.12
C LEU A 282 -1.10 7.95 -12.01
N VAL A 283 0.06 7.54 -11.47
CA VAL A 283 1.27 7.32 -12.28
C VAL A 283 0.95 6.37 -13.45
N TRP A 284 0.33 5.24 -13.14
CA TRP A 284 0.04 4.21 -14.14
C TRP A 284 -1.15 4.57 -15.03
N LEU A 285 -2.13 5.28 -14.52
CA LEU A 285 -3.25 5.79 -15.32
C LEU A 285 -2.78 6.84 -16.34
N LEU A 286 -1.90 7.73 -15.90
CA LEU A 286 -1.37 8.84 -16.71
C LEU A 286 -0.08 8.46 -17.48
N ARG A 287 0.31 7.20 -17.50
CA ARG A 287 1.58 6.74 -18.08
C ARG A 287 1.81 7.20 -19.53
N GLU A 288 0.77 7.33 -20.32
CA GLU A 288 0.85 7.86 -21.68
C GLU A 288 0.92 9.41 -21.71
N ARG A 289 0.42 10.07 -20.66
CA ARG A 289 0.54 11.50 -20.43
C ARG A 289 1.79 11.78 -19.62
N ARG A 290 2.92 11.69 -20.25
CA ARG A 290 4.28 11.76 -19.71
C ARG A 290 4.44 12.65 -18.47
N TRP A 291 4.12 13.93 -18.59
CA TRP A 291 4.28 14.89 -17.49
C TRP A 291 3.31 14.65 -16.32
N GLY A 292 2.08 14.19 -16.64
CA GLY A 292 1.13 13.83 -15.61
C GLY A 292 1.62 12.67 -14.74
N ALA A 293 2.18 11.63 -15.36
CA ALA A 293 2.74 10.50 -14.63
C ALA A 293 3.97 10.90 -13.79
N VAL A 294 4.85 11.77 -14.33
CA VAL A 294 6.04 12.27 -13.62
C VAL A 294 5.64 13.10 -12.39
N VAL A 295 4.64 13.99 -12.54
CA VAL A 295 4.12 14.78 -11.40
C VAL A 295 3.51 13.86 -10.35
N ALA A 296 2.71 12.88 -10.75
CA ALA A 296 2.13 11.91 -9.83
C ALA A 296 3.19 11.08 -9.10
N LEU A 297 4.28 10.69 -9.78
CA LEU A 297 5.39 9.95 -9.18
C LEU A 297 6.16 10.77 -8.16
N GLY A 298 6.54 12.01 -8.52
CA GLY A 298 7.20 12.94 -7.61
C GLY A 298 6.34 13.26 -6.39
N ALA A 299 5.03 13.42 -6.58
CA ALA A 299 4.06 13.61 -5.50
C ALA A 299 3.98 12.36 -4.60
N ALA A 300 3.84 11.15 -5.17
CA ALA A 300 3.81 9.91 -4.41
C ALA A 300 5.06 9.76 -3.52
N CYS A 301 6.24 9.99 -4.07
CA CYS A 301 7.50 9.97 -3.35
C CYS A 301 7.59 11.06 -2.27
N SER A 302 6.86 12.17 -2.43
CA SER A 302 6.81 13.28 -1.47
C SER A 302 5.78 13.06 -0.35
N ILE A 303 4.94 12.03 -0.45
CA ILE A 303 3.99 11.65 0.60
C ILE A 303 4.63 10.63 1.54
N GLN A 304 5.21 9.55 1.01
CA GLN A 304 5.67 8.43 1.83
C GLN A 304 6.83 7.67 1.17
N GLN A 305 7.76 7.18 2.00
CA GLN A 305 8.95 6.45 1.52
C GLN A 305 8.60 5.10 0.85
N THR A 306 7.47 4.48 1.16
CA THR A 306 7.00 3.25 0.51
C THR A 306 6.84 3.43 -1.01
N ALA A 307 6.49 4.63 -1.46
CA ALA A 307 6.41 4.96 -2.88
C ALA A 307 7.80 4.95 -3.59
N TRP A 308 8.89 5.10 -2.84
CA TRP A 308 10.26 5.03 -3.42
C TRP A 308 10.56 3.66 -3.99
N PHE A 309 9.98 2.59 -3.43
CA PHE A 309 10.09 1.24 -3.98
C PHE A 309 9.37 1.08 -5.33
N ALA A 310 8.32 1.87 -5.57
CA ALA A 310 7.56 1.81 -6.82
C ALA A 310 8.21 2.60 -7.96
N ALA A 311 8.95 3.67 -7.64
CA ALA A 311 9.56 4.53 -8.63
C ALA A 311 10.48 3.78 -9.62
N PRO A 312 11.40 2.88 -9.20
CA PRO A 312 12.26 2.14 -10.13
C PRO A 312 11.47 1.28 -11.12
N PHE A 313 10.35 0.68 -10.74
CA PHE A 313 9.53 -0.13 -11.64
C PHE A 313 8.89 0.72 -12.74
N TYR A 314 8.38 1.91 -12.41
CA TYR A 314 7.89 2.85 -13.42
C TYR A 314 9.03 3.28 -14.37
N ILE A 315 10.21 3.60 -13.85
CA ILE A 315 11.37 3.99 -14.67
C ILE A 315 11.83 2.85 -15.59
N VAL A 316 11.83 1.59 -15.13
CA VAL A 316 12.10 0.42 -15.98
C VAL A 316 11.05 0.29 -17.09
N TRP A 317 9.75 0.52 -16.78
CA TRP A 317 8.69 0.54 -17.77
C TRP A 317 8.92 1.63 -18.84
N VAL A 318 9.25 2.86 -18.42
CA VAL A 318 9.57 3.98 -19.34
C VAL A 318 10.78 3.64 -20.21
N SER A 319 11.84 3.09 -19.60
CA SER A 319 13.04 2.69 -20.32
C SER A 319 12.74 1.69 -21.45
N HIS A 320 11.87 0.73 -21.17
CA HIS A 320 11.47 -0.28 -22.16
C HIS A 320 10.58 0.29 -23.27
N ARG A 321 9.64 1.18 -22.94
CA ARG A 321 8.65 1.73 -23.88
C ARG A 321 9.16 2.93 -24.67
N ARG A 322 10.03 3.76 -24.09
CA ARG A 322 10.44 5.08 -24.63
C ARG A 322 11.95 5.28 -24.68
N GLY A 323 12.72 4.27 -24.26
CA GLY A 323 14.16 4.30 -24.22
C GLY A 323 14.76 4.91 -22.95
N TRP A 324 16.04 4.61 -22.70
CA TRP A 324 16.75 4.97 -21.48
C TRP A 324 16.87 6.49 -21.25
N GLN A 325 16.99 7.28 -22.32
CA GLN A 325 17.07 8.74 -22.23
C GLN A 325 15.76 9.35 -21.71
N ALA A 326 14.61 8.78 -22.12
CA ALA A 326 13.31 9.19 -21.59
C ALA A 326 13.20 8.80 -20.11
N ALA A 327 13.64 7.60 -19.74
CA ALA A 327 13.65 7.14 -18.36
C ALA A 327 14.48 8.04 -17.45
N LEU A 328 15.69 8.45 -17.88
CA LEU A 328 16.52 9.37 -17.14
C LEU A 328 15.87 10.75 -16.98
N ARG A 329 15.29 11.30 -18.07
CA ARG A 329 14.62 12.60 -18.01
C ARG A 329 13.39 12.59 -17.12
N GLU A 330 12.57 11.54 -17.20
CA GLU A 330 11.37 11.39 -16.39
C GLU A 330 11.72 11.14 -14.92
N GLY A 331 12.74 10.31 -14.66
CA GLY A 331 13.27 10.08 -13.32
C GLY A 331 13.85 11.36 -12.68
N ALA A 332 14.68 12.09 -13.42
CA ALA A 332 15.23 13.35 -12.94
C ALA A 332 14.13 14.39 -12.67
N ALA A 333 13.10 14.47 -13.53
CA ALA A 333 11.99 15.37 -13.32
C ALA A 333 11.14 14.97 -12.10
N ALA A 334 10.91 13.66 -11.84
CA ALA A 334 10.22 13.20 -10.63
C ALA A 334 11.01 13.54 -9.36
N ILE A 335 12.35 13.36 -9.38
CA ILE A 335 13.24 13.81 -8.30
C ILE A 335 13.18 15.34 -8.14
N GLY A 336 13.14 16.10 -9.24
CA GLY A 336 12.98 17.55 -9.21
C GLY A 336 11.68 18.00 -8.55
N ILE A 337 10.56 17.30 -8.82
CA ILE A 337 9.27 17.58 -8.18
C ILE A 337 9.31 17.22 -6.69
N PHE A 338 9.90 16.05 -6.33
CA PHE A 338 10.13 15.70 -4.94
C PHE A 338 10.95 16.78 -4.22
N ALA A 339 12.08 17.21 -4.81
CA ALA A 339 12.93 18.26 -4.26
C ALA A 339 12.19 19.58 -4.13
N LEU A 340 11.39 19.98 -5.14
CA LEU A 340 10.63 21.24 -5.12
C LEU A 340 9.61 21.26 -3.98
N ILE A 341 8.87 20.18 -3.78
CA ILE A 341 7.88 20.06 -2.69
C ILE A 341 8.55 20.14 -1.33
N ASN A 342 9.73 19.58 -1.17
CA ASN A 342 10.49 19.56 0.09
C ASN A 342 11.45 20.77 0.25
N LEU A 343 11.60 21.61 -0.77
CA LEU A 343 12.60 22.66 -0.85
C LEU A 343 12.64 23.62 0.34
N PRO A 344 11.49 24.10 0.87
CA PRO A 344 11.49 25.04 2.00
C PRO A 344 12.23 24.50 3.22
N TRP A 345 12.11 23.19 3.49
CA TRP A 345 12.73 22.53 4.64
C TRP A 345 14.15 22.08 4.34
N ILE A 346 14.43 21.64 3.09
CA ILE A 346 15.81 21.33 2.63
C ILE A 346 16.71 22.55 2.77
N ILE A 347 16.22 23.76 2.48
CA ILE A 347 17.02 24.99 2.57
C ILE A 347 17.14 25.46 4.03
N ARG A 348 16.05 25.42 4.81
CA ARG A 348 16.01 25.99 6.16
C ARG A 348 16.73 25.11 7.18
N THR A 349 16.50 23.80 7.14
CA THR A 349 17.02 22.84 8.13
C THR A 349 17.38 21.51 7.47
N PRO A 350 18.40 21.47 6.57
CA PRO A 350 18.71 20.30 5.76
C PRO A 350 19.05 19.05 6.58
N ALA A 351 19.79 19.23 7.68
CA ALA A 351 20.20 18.11 8.53
C ALA A 351 18.99 17.50 9.28
N GLU A 352 18.12 18.33 9.83
CA GLU A 352 16.92 17.89 10.56
C GLU A 352 15.91 17.23 9.61
N TRP A 353 15.69 17.84 8.43
CA TRP A 353 14.84 17.27 7.41
C TRP A 353 15.35 15.88 6.96
N LEU A 354 16.64 15.75 6.66
CA LEU A 354 17.22 14.47 6.25
C LEU A 354 17.18 13.44 7.39
N HIS A 355 17.49 13.86 8.62
CA HIS A 355 17.40 13.01 9.80
C HIS A 355 15.97 12.46 9.97
N SER A 356 14.97 13.32 9.86
CA SER A 356 13.55 12.93 9.96
C SER A 356 13.15 11.90 8.91
N LEU A 357 13.56 12.08 7.66
CA LEU A 357 13.28 11.11 6.59
C LEU A 357 13.95 9.76 6.80
N LEU A 358 15.14 9.74 7.38
CA LEU A 358 15.88 8.51 7.64
C LEU A 358 15.54 7.88 8.99
N LEU A 359 14.70 8.51 9.78
CA LEU A 359 14.33 8.08 11.13
C LEU A 359 13.83 6.63 11.20
N PRO A 360 12.98 6.13 10.29
CA PRO A 360 12.56 4.73 10.28
C PRO A 360 13.70 3.72 10.07
N MET A 361 14.81 4.16 9.44
CA MET A 361 15.99 3.33 9.18
C MET A 361 17.04 3.43 10.28
N THR A 362 17.09 4.54 11.01
CA THR A 362 18.16 4.84 11.98
C THR A 362 17.76 4.59 13.42
N LEU A 363 16.45 4.69 13.73
CA LEU A 363 15.96 4.39 15.09
C LEU A 363 15.97 2.89 15.38
N PRO A 364 16.31 2.50 16.62
CA PRO A 364 16.22 1.11 17.06
C PRO A 364 14.76 0.72 17.34
N LEU A 365 13.93 0.66 16.30
CA LEU A 365 12.52 0.30 16.41
C LEU A 365 12.35 -1.19 16.71
N PHE A 366 11.25 -1.55 17.39
CA PHE A 366 10.90 -2.96 17.58
C PHE A 366 10.54 -3.62 16.26
N PRO A 367 10.91 -4.90 16.07
CA PRO A 367 10.44 -5.70 14.94
C PRO A 367 8.93 -5.86 15.04
N THR A 368 8.23 -5.79 13.92
CA THR A 368 6.77 -5.97 13.88
C THR A 368 6.30 -6.43 12.51
N GLY A 369 5.19 -7.13 12.49
CA GLY A 369 4.49 -7.52 11.27
C GLY A 369 4.56 -9.00 10.94
N GLY A 370 3.91 -9.35 9.82
CA GLY A 370 3.71 -10.74 9.37
C GLY A 370 4.66 -11.21 8.27
N GLY A 371 5.65 -10.39 7.89
CA GLY A 371 6.66 -10.76 6.91
C GLY A 371 7.68 -11.77 7.45
N LEU A 372 8.89 -11.79 6.89
CA LEU A 372 9.99 -12.65 7.35
C LEU A 372 10.26 -12.45 8.85
N VAL A 373 10.19 -11.22 9.33
CA VAL A 373 10.31 -10.90 10.76
C VAL A 373 9.22 -11.56 11.59
N GLY A 374 8.01 -11.74 11.05
CA GLY A 374 6.91 -12.44 11.72
C GLY A 374 7.22 -13.89 12.03
N LEU A 375 8.03 -14.57 11.19
CA LEU A 375 8.50 -15.94 11.46
C LEU A 375 9.39 -15.98 12.71
N ALA A 376 10.21 -14.95 12.93
CA ALA A 376 11.03 -14.86 14.13
C ALA A 376 10.17 -14.50 15.37
N LEU A 377 9.21 -13.59 15.24
CA LEU A 377 8.29 -13.23 16.32
C LEU A 377 7.40 -14.40 16.74
N GLY A 378 6.99 -15.25 15.80
CA GLY A 378 6.25 -16.48 16.08
C GLY A 378 7.11 -17.68 16.51
N GLY A 379 8.44 -17.50 16.63
CA GLY A 379 9.35 -18.57 17.06
C GLY A 379 9.65 -19.64 15.99
N ALA A 380 9.31 -19.38 14.72
CA ALA A 380 9.59 -20.29 13.60
C ALA A 380 11.04 -20.18 13.10
N LEU A 381 11.66 -19.03 13.27
CA LEU A 381 13.05 -18.73 12.91
C LEU A 381 13.73 -17.95 14.04
N PRO A 382 15.06 -17.96 14.12
CA PRO A 382 15.78 -17.04 14.99
C PRO A 382 15.59 -15.59 14.49
N LEU A 383 15.62 -14.64 15.40
CA LEU A 383 15.62 -13.22 15.03
C LEU A 383 17.02 -12.85 14.54
N PHE A 384 17.14 -12.49 13.27
CA PHE A 384 18.39 -12.06 12.67
C PHE A 384 18.70 -10.59 12.99
N PRO A 385 19.94 -10.15 12.80
CA PRO A 385 20.29 -8.73 12.92
C PRO A 385 19.49 -7.86 11.93
N PRO A 386 19.11 -6.62 12.29
CA PRO A 386 18.36 -5.71 11.40
C PRO A 386 19.00 -5.52 10.04
N LEU A 387 20.34 -5.48 9.97
CA LEU A 387 21.09 -5.36 8.71
C LEU A 387 20.75 -6.48 7.71
N LEU A 388 20.53 -7.72 8.18
CA LEU A 388 20.18 -8.82 7.29
C LEU A 388 18.82 -8.59 6.63
N TYR A 389 17.83 -8.11 7.39
CA TYR A 389 16.52 -7.76 6.84
C TYR A 389 16.64 -6.64 5.81
N THR A 390 17.43 -5.60 6.09
CA THR A 390 17.70 -4.52 5.12
C THR A 390 18.35 -5.06 3.84
N LEU A 391 19.34 -5.95 3.96
CA LEU A 391 19.98 -6.57 2.79
C LEU A 391 19.00 -7.44 1.98
N LEU A 392 18.13 -8.18 2.65
CA LEU A 392 17.08 -8.99 2.00
C LEU A 392 16.03 -8.10 1.32
N GLU A 393 15.61 -7.03 1.96
CA GLU A 393 14.65 -6.06 1.42
C GLU A 393 15.19 -5.44 0.12
N PHE A 394 16.38 -4.84 0.15
CA PHE A 394 16.99 -4.23 -1.04
C PHE A 394 17.44 -5.28 -2.08
N GLY A 395 17.95 -6.43 -1.63
CA GLY A 395 18.28 -7.54 -2.53
C GLY A 395 17.06 -8.05 -3.28
N THR A 396 15.92 -8.18 -2.59
CA THR A 396 14.64 -8.52 -3.21
C THR A 396 14.19 -7.45 -4.20
N LEU A 397 14.31 -6.16 -3.86
CA LEU A 397 14.00 -5.06 -4.79
C LEU A 397 14.80 -5.17 -6.09
N VAL A 398 16.11 -5.34 -5.99
CA VAL A 398 17.00 -5.46 -7.16
C VAL A 398 16.67 -6.72 -7.98
N GLY A 399 16.46 -7.86 -7.30
CA GLY A 399 16.06 -9.11 -7.96
C GLY A 399 14.73 -8.98 -8.70
N LEU A 400 13.74 -8.32 -8.09
CA LEU A 400 12.43 -8.08 -8.69
C LEU A 400 12.50 -7.11 -9.88
N LEU A 401 13.35 -6.09 -9.84
CA LEU A 401 13.57 -5.19 -10.99
C LEU A 401 14.15 -5.96 -12.18
N TYR A 402 15.11 -6.86 -11.92
CA TYR A 402 15.66 -7.73 -12.96
C TYR A 402 14.61 -8.68 -13.54
N VAL A 403 13.81 -9.33 -12.68
CA VAL A 403 12.70 -10.19 -13.10
C VAL A 403 11.65 -9.39 -13.87
N TYR A 404 11.29 -8.21 -13.39
CA TYR A 404 10.32 -7.33 -14.03
C TYR A 404 10.76 -6.92 -15.42
N GLN A 405 12.02 -6.54 -15.61
CA GLN A 405 12.56 -6.19 -16.91
C GLN A 405 12.38 -7.33 -17.94
N ARG A 406 12.51 -8.60 -17.49
CA ARG A 406 12.30 -9.78 -18.33
C ARG A 406 10.82 -10.10 -18.58
N TRP A 407 9.96 -9.82 -17.61
CA TRP A 407 8.52 -10.08 -17.70
C TRP A 407 7.73 -8.97 -18.38
N LEU A 408 8.32 -7.79 -18.51
CA LEU A 408 7.66 -6.58 -19.00
C LEU A 408 6.96 -6.75 -20.35
N PRO A 409 7.51 -7.48 -21.37
CA PRO A 409 6.79 -7.73 -22.62
C PRO A 409 5.50 -8.53 -22.47
N ARG A 410 5.42 -9.37 -21.40
CA ARG A 410 4.26 -10.25 -21.14
C ARG A 410 3.32 -9.69 -20.08
N MET A 411 3.86 -8.97 -19.12
CA MET A 411 3.14 -8.47 -17.96
C MET A 411 3.58 -7.05 -17.58
N PRO A 412 3.27 -6.04 -18.40
CA PRO A 412 3.78 -4.68 -18.18
C PRO A 412 3.29 -4.09 -16.84
N TYR A 413 2.11 -4.49 -16.37
CA TYR A 413 1.49 -3.92 -15.17
C TYR A 413 1.77 -4.69 -13.88
N VAL A 414 2.53 -5.78 -13.93
CA VAL A 414 2.99 -6.45 -12.69
C VAL A 414 3.90 -5.53 -11.86
N GLY A 415 4.55 -4.55 -12.50
CA GLY A 415 5.30 -3.49 -11.82
C GLY A 415 4.48 -2.59 -10.89
N ILE A 416 3.15 -2.70 -10.90
CA ILE A 416 2.26 -2.06 -9.91
C ILE A 416 2.23 -2.86 -8.60
N ILE A 417 2.39 -4.17 -8.67
CA ILE A 417 2.21 -5.12 -7.56
C ILE A 417 3.54 -5.41 -6.86
N LEU A 418 4.61 -5.63 -7.65
CA LEU A 418 5.92 -6.07 -7.15
C LEU A 418 6.61 -5.11 -6.16
N PRO A 419 6.43 -3.77 -6.24
CA PRO A 419 7.14 -2.82 -5.36
C PRO A 419 6.93 -3.04 -3.87
N THR A 420 5.82 -3.63 -3.46
CA THR A 420 5.51 -3.87 -2.04
C THR A 420 6.07 -5.19 -1.52
N LEU A 421 6.48 -6.13 -2.40
CA LEU A 421 7.02 -7.42 -1.99
C LEU A 421 8.35 -7.32 -1.19
N PRO A 422 9.29 -6.40 -1.49
CA PRO A 422 10.48 -6.21 -0.65
C PRO A 422 10.16 -5.92 0.81
N LEU A 423 9.07 -5.18 1.09
CA LEU A 423 8.64 -4.85 2.45
C LEU A 423 8.26 -6.08 3.29
N LEU A 424 8.00 -7.24 2.65
CA LEU A 424 7.78 -8.51 3.34
C LEU A 424 9.06 -9.03 4.02
N PHE A 425 10.22 -8.57 3.57
CA PHE A 425 11.54 -8.93 4.10
C PHE A 425 12.12 -7.86 5.04
N ALA A 426 11.42 -6.75 5.25
CA ALA A 426 11.86 -5.66 6.10
C ALA A 426 11.86 -6.04 7.60
N TRP A 427 12.71 -5.37 8.39
CA TRP A 427 12.69 -5.44 9.86
C TRP A 427 11.34 -5.07 10.47
N ARG A 428 10.63 -4.18 9.79
CA ARG A 428 9.24 -3.82 10.09
C ARG A 428 8.40 -4.07 8.86
N SER A 429 7.52 -5.04 8.96
CA SER A 429 6.61 -5.47 7.90
C SER A 429 5.17 -5.51 8.40
N PRO A 430 4.64 -4.36 8.93
CA PRO A 430 3.27 -4.30 9.40
C PRO A 430 2.29 -4.56 8.26
N SER A 431 1.15 -5.18 8.56
CA SER A 431 0.12 -5.51 7.58
C SER A 431 -0.36 -4.29 6.79
N ARG A 432 -0.33 -3.09 7.38
CA ARG A 432 -0.73 -1.83 6.75
C ARG A 432 0.02 -1.52 5.45
N TYR A 433 1.25 -1.99 5.26
CA TYR A 433 1.97 -1.81 3.99
C TYR A 433 1.32 -2.55 2.82
N PHE A 434 0.49 -3.55 3.09
CA PHE A 434 -0.12 -4.42 2.09
C PHE A 434 -1.63 -4.24 1.97
N ILE A 435 -2.31 -3.63 2.95
CA ILE A 435 -3.78 -3.58 3.04
C ILE A 435 -4.45 -2.86 1.86
N LEU A 436 -3.76 -1.97 1.18
CA LEU A 436 -4.27 -1.28 -0.01
C LEU A 436 -3.79 -1.94 -1.33
N LEU A 437 -2.93 -2.97 -1.26
CA LEU A 437 -2.42 -3.67 -2.44
C LEU A 437 -3.53 -4.29 -3.31
N PRO A 438 -4.65 -4.83 -2.79
CA PRO A 438 -5.74 -5.32 -3.65
C PRO A 438 -6.29 -4.26 -4.60
N PHE A 439 -6.36 -2.98 -4.22
CA PHE A 439 -6.78 -1.92 -5.14
C PHE A 439 -5.79 -1.74 -6.29
N LEU A 440 -4.49 -1.87 -6.02
CA LEU A 440 -3.46 -1.85 -7.05
C LEU A 440 -3.50 -3.11 -7.94
N ILE A 441 -3.83 -4.27 -7.39
CA ILE A 441 -4.05 -5.50 -8.17
C ILE A 441 -5.25 -5.32 -9.11
N VAL A 442 -6.37 -4.76 -8.63
CA VAL A 442 -7.52 -4.41 -9.47
C VAL A 442 -7.11 -3.45 -10.59
N LEU A 443 -6.36 -2.40 -10.27
CA LEU A 443 -5.86 -1.45 -11.28
C LEU A 443 -5.01 -2.16 -12.34
N ALA A 444 -4.03 -2.95 -11.92
CA ALA A 444 -3.14 -3.69 -12.81
C ALA A 444 -3.91 -4.65 -13.73
N MET A 445 -4.90 -5.35 -13.18
CA MET A 445 -5.81 -6.22 -13.93
C MET A 445 -6.60 -5.44 -14.99
N LEU A 446 -7.21 -4.31 -14.61
CA LEU A 446 -8.01 -3.48 -15.53
C LEU A 446 -7.16 -2.90 -16.66
N LEU A 447 -5.94 -2.44 -16.35
CA LEU A 447 -5.01 -1.95 -17.37
C LEU A 447 -4.56 -3.07 -18.32
N THR A 448 -4.34 -4.28 -17.81
CA THR A 448 -4.01 -5.45 -18.64
C THR A 448 -5.16 -5.80 -19.57
N GLN A 449 -6.40 -5.83 -19.07
CA GLN A 449 -7.60 -6.12 -19.89
C GLN A 449 -7.78 -5.08 -21.00
N ARG A 450 -7.64 -3.81 -20.66
CA ARG A 450 -7.78 -2.73 -21.63
C ARG A 450 -6.75 -2.83 -22.77
N GLU A 451 -5.49 -3.12 -22.46
CA GLU A 451 -4.43 -3.29 -23.50
C GLU A 451 -4.69 -4.50 -24.39
N GLU A 452 -5.26 -5.60 -23.83
CA GLU A 452 -5.66 -6.78 -24.61
C GLU A 452 -6.85 -6.49 -25.54
N ASP A 453 -7.84 -5.71 -25.07
CA ASP A 453 -9.00 -5.31 -25.90
C ASP A 453 -8.55 -4.42 -27.05
N GLU A 454 -7.75 -3.38 -26.79
CA GLU A 454 -7.21 -2.46 -27.80
C GLU A 454 -6.37 -3.23 -28.87
N SER A 455 -5.54 -4.20 -28.43
CA SER A 455 -4.72 -4.99 -29.36
C SER A 455 -5.53 -5.92 -30.27
N SER A 456 -6.67 -6.42 -29.79
CA SER A 456 -7.55 -7.29 -30.59
C SER A 456 -8.40 -6.54 -31.59
N ASP A 457 -8.84 -5.30 -31.24
CA ASP A 457 -9.61 -4.46 -32.17
C ASP A 457 -8.75 -4.04 -33.38
N VAL A 458 -7.45 -3.76 -33.14
CA VAL A 458 -6.49 -3.49 -34.22
C VAL A 458 -6.27 -4.71 -35.10
N ALA A 459 -6.11 -5.90 -34.51
CA ALA A 459 -5.92 -7.14 -35.27
C ALA A 459 -7.13 -7.49 -36.14
N TRP A 460 -8.35 -7.23 -35.63
CA TRP A 460 -9.59 -7.44 -36.38
C TRP A 460 -9.69 -6.47 -37.57
N ALA A 461 -9.45 -5.17 -37.35
CA ALA A 461 -9.50 -4.14 -38.39
C ALA A 461 -8.49 -4.43 -39.56
N LEU A 462 -7.34 -5.03 -39.25
CA LEU A 462 -6.35 -5.41 -40.24
C LEU A 462 -6.75 -6.68 -41.06
N SER A 463 -7.54 -7.60 -40.45
CA SER A 463 -8.03 -8.80 -41.14
C SER A 463 -9.14 -8.49 -42.14
N ASP A 464 -10.08 -7.60 -41.79
CA ASP A 464 -11.19 -7.20 -42.65
C ASP A 464 -10.72 -6.34 -43.84
N GLY A 465 -9.62 -5.60 -43.71
CA GLY A 465 -9.03 -4.80 -44.80
C GLY A 465 -8.38 -5.64 -45.90
N ASN A 466 -8.00 -6.89 -45.64
CA ASN A 466 -7.39 -7.77 -46.63
C ASN A 466 -8.41 -8.58 -47.46
N ASP A 467 -9.68 -8.62 -47.05
CA ASP A 467 -10.72 -9.34 -47.84
C ASP A 467 -11.37 -8.46 -48.92
N LEU A 468 -10.91 -7.20 -49.12
CA LEU A 468 -11.42 -6.26 -50.10
C LEU A 468 -10.47 -6.02 -51.29
N THR A 469 -9.39 -6.78 -51.43
CA THR A 469 -8.47 -6.78 -52.60
C THR A 469 -8.48 -8.14 -53.28
#